data_66aaf3e26a4c6c6d44ec584661c93689
#
_entry.id   66aaf3e26a4c6c6d44ec584661c93689
#
_cell.length_a   1.000
_cell.length_b   1.000
_cell.length_c   1.000
_cell.angle_alpha   90.00
_cell.angle_beta   90.00
_cell.angle_gamma   90.00
#
_symmetry.space_group_name_H-M   'P 1'
#
loop_
_entity.id
_entity.type
_entity.pdbx_description
1 polymer ?
#
loop_
_entity_poly.entity_id
_entity_poly.type
_entity_poly.pdbx_seq_one_letter_code
_entity_poly.pdbx_strand_id
1 'polypeptide(L)'
;MTDSTNNIDFEILISTMNRDSLAFLDQMFVHESYENFNLLIVNQTNESQLLVSNNSNVRVINSFDKGLSNSRNLAIRNAIGTLCLIADDDVVYTKDLKRQIVSSFQNQRECDIITFKMIDSLGVDFKSYPNTFTEHTKKTLQQVNSVVIAFKRHSIKSKNIYFNTLFGLGAEFETAEEYI
;
A
#
# COMPACT_ATOMS: atom_id res chain seq x y z
N MET A 1 1.01 1.97 34.35
CA MET A 1 1.48 2.83 33.24
C MET A 1 0.60 2.50 32.06
N THR A 2 -0.41 3.31 31.78
CA THR A 2 -1.33 3.11 30.67
C THR A 2 -0.55 3.38 29.39
N ASP A 3 -0.43 2.33 28.60
CA ASP A 3 0.18 2.36 27.26
C ASP A 3 -0.66 3.30 26.39
N SER A 4 -0.23 4.56 26.30
CA SER A 4 -0.79 5.53 25.36
C SER A 4 -0.24 5.23 23.97
N THR A 5 -0.57 4.06 23.43
CA THR A 5 -0.52 3.83 21.99
C THR A 5 -1.56 4.78 21.41
N ASN A 6 -1.14 6.00 21.07
CA ASN A 6 -1.89 6.88 20.20
C ASN A 6 -2.43 5.97 19.09
N ASN A 7 -3.75 5.89 18.99
CA ASN A 7 -4.45 5.05 18.01
C ASN A 7 -4.14 5.62 16.61
N ILE A 8 -2.93 5.30 16.10
CA ILE A 8 -2.51 5.69 14.76
C ILE A 8 -3.39 4.90 13.81
N ASP A 9 -4.23 5.62 13.11
CA ASP A 9 -5.12 5.07 12.13
C ASP A 9 -4.30 4.64 10.91
N PHE A 10 -4.16 3.33 10.74
CA PHE A 10 -3.40 2.70 9.66
C PHE A 10 -4.35 2.12 8.62
N GLU A 11 -4.13 2.45 7.37
CA GLU A 11 -4.95 2.02 6.24
C GLU A 11 -4.09 1.43 5.12
N ILE A 12 -4.54 0.32 4.54
CA ILE A 12 -3.89 -0.32 3.39
C ILE A 12 -4.66 0.05 2.14
N LEU A 13 -3.95 0.56 1.15
CA LEU A 13 -4.47 1.04 -0.13
C LEU A 13 -4.19 -0.02 -1.20
N ILE A 14 -5.17 -0.83 -1.53
CA ILE A 14 -5.04 -1.99 -2.42
C ILE A 14 -5.51 -1.62 -3.82
N SER A 15 -4.63 -1.80 -4.81
CA SER A 15 -5.00 -1.74 -6.23
C SER A 15 -5.24 -3.14 -6.76
N THR A 16 -6.37 -3.34 -7.43
CA THR A 16 -6.74 -4.63 -8.02
C THR A 16 -7.53 -4.44 -9.31
N MET A 17 -7.78 -5.53 -10.05
CA MET A 17 -8.52 -5.49 -11.30
C MET A 17 -9.50 -6.66 -11.43
N ASN A 18 -10.73 -6.35 -11.88
CA ASN A 18 -11.76 -7.33 -12.23
C ASN A 18 -12.08 -8.32 -11.09
N ARG A 19 -12.02 -7.87 -9.85
CA ARG A 19 -12.48 -8.67 -8.70
C ARG A 19 -13.98 -8.50 -8.53
N ASP A 20 -14.66 -9.59 -8.20
CA ASP A 20 -16.09 -9.68 -7.91
C ASP A 20 -16.36 -10.12 -6.46
N SER A 21 -15.32 -10.55 -5.76
CA SER A 21 -15.37 -10.98 -4.37
C SER A 21 -14.12 -10.57 -3.60
N LEU A 22 -14.22 -10.54 -2.26
CA LEU A 22 -13.11 -10.23 -1.35
C LEU A 22 -12.21 -11.44 -1.04
N ALA A 23 -12.40 -12.60 -1.69
CA ALA A 23 -11.68 -13.84 -1.38
C ALA A 23 -10.15 -13.73 -1.50
N PHE A 24 -9.64 -12.79 -2.32
CA PHE A 24 -8.20 -12.54 -2.42
C PHE A 24 -7.60 -12.00 -1.10
N LEU A 25 -8.39 -11.33 -0.26
CA LEU A 25 -7.93 -10.85 1.05
C LEU A 25 -7.52 -12.00 1.97
N ASP A 26 -8.18 -13.15 1.90
CA ASP A 26 -7.80 -14.33 2.70
C ASP A 26 -6.39 -14.82 2.36
N GLN A 27 -5.97 -14.64 1.10
CA GLN A 27 -4.62 -14.97 0.64
C GLN A 27 -3.59 -13.92 1.06
N MET A 28 -3.96 -12.64 1.05
CA MET A 28 -3.08 -11.56 1.50
C MET A 28 -2.82 -11.62 3.01
N PHE A 29 -3.82 -12.04 3.80
CA PHE A 29 -3.81 -11.97 5.26
C PHE A 29 -3.83 -13.35 5.94
N VAL A 30 -3.09 -14.34 5.40
CA VAL A 30 -3.03 -15.72 5.94
C VAL A 30 -2.54 -15.81 7.38
N HIS A 31 -1.84 -14.80 7.88
CA HIS A 31 -1.25 -14.80 9.24
C HIS A 31 -2.06 -13.99 10.25
N GLU A 32 -3.02 -13.18 9.81
CA GLU A 32 -3.86 -12.33 10.64
C GLU A 32 -5.14 -11.97 9.87
N SER A 33 -6.30 -11.88 10.53
CA SER A 33 -7.54 -11.52 9.85
C SER A 33 -7.46 -10.12 9.23
N TYR A 34 -7.86 -9.97 7.96
CA TYR A 34 -7.96 -8.66 7.30
C TYR A 34 -8.99 -7.74 7.99
N GLU A 35 -9.92 -8.28 8.77
CA GLU A 35 -10.90 -7.51 9.55
C GLU A 35 -10.26 -6.63 10.64
N ASN A 36 -9.00 -6.90 11.00
CA ASN A 36 -8.21 -6.08 11.93
C ASN A 36 -7.61 -4.82 11.28
N PHE A 37 -7.81 -4.62 9.99
CA PHE A 37 -7.24 -3.52 9.22
C PHE A 37 -8.31 -2.66 8.57
N ASN A 38 -8.04 -1.37 8.43
CA ASN A 38 -8.78 -0.51 7.53
C ASN A 38 -8.22 -0.70 6.12
N LEU A 39 -9.07 -1.09 5.18
CA LEU A 39 -8.69 -1.33 3.80
C LEU A 39 -9.44 -0.37 2.87
N LEU A 40 -8.74 0.19 1.90
CA LEU A 40 -9.33 0.85 0.75
C LEU A 40 -8.92 0.11 -0.50
N ILE A 41 -9.88 -0.50 -1.18
CA ILE A 41 -9.68 -1.26 -2.41
C ILE A 41 -10.12 -0.40 -3.59
N VAL A 42 -9.23 -0.18 -4.54
CA VAL A 42 -9.58 0.37 -5.85
C VAL A 42 -9.58 -0.78 -6.86
N ASN A 43 -10.78 -1.18 -7.27
CA ASN A 43 -10.99 -2.26 -8.24
C ASN A 43 -11.18 -1.65 -9.63
N GLN A 44 -10.20 -1.80 -10.50
CA GLN A 44 -10.33 -1.42 -11.91
C GLN A 44 -11.21 -2.45 -12.62
N THR A 45 -12.37 -2.05 -13.12
CA THR A 45 -13.39 -2.99 -13.62
C THR A 45 -14.30 -2.34 -14.64
N ASN A 46 -15.48 -2.92 -14.85
CA ASN A 46 -16.55 -2.40 -15.70
C ASN A 46 -17.89 -2.51 -14.95
N GLU A 47 -18.95 -1.94 -15.53
CA GLU A 47 -20.28 -1.88 -14.91
C GLU A 47 -20.91 -3.25 -14.61
N SER A 48 -20.48 -4.30 -15.33
CA SER A 48 -21.04 -5.65 -15.15
C SER A 48 -20.34 -6.47 -14.07
N GLN A 49 -19.21 -5.98 -13.49
CA GLN A 49 -18.39 -6.74 -12.55
C GLN A 49 -17.93 -5.84 -11.41
N LEU A 50 -18.88 -5.44 -10.57
CA LEU A 50 -18.59 -4.56 -9.44
C LEU A 50 -18.20 -5.36 -8.19
N LEU A 51 -17.13 -4.95 -7.53
CA LEU A 51 -16.78 -5.43 -6.20
C LEU A 51 -17.60 -4.69 -5.15
N VAL A 52 -18.21 -5.44 -4.23
CA VAL A 52 -18.99 -4.89 -3.10
C VAL A 52 -18.43 -5.44 -1.80
N SER A 53 -18.44 -4.62 -0.76
CA SER A 53 -18.07 -5.03 0.60
C SER A 53 -19.21 -4.73 1.56
N ASN A 54 -19.53 -5.70 2.42
CA ASN A 54 -20.40 -5.53 3.59
C ASN A 54 -19.59 -5.39 4.90
N ASN A 55 -18.25 -5.43 4.81
CA ASN A 55 -17.37 -5.25 5.97
C ASN A 55 -17.11 -3.76 6.18
N SER A 56 -17.40 -3.27 7.38
CA SER A 56 -17.25 -1.84 7.74
C SER A 56 -15.81 -1.33 7.64
N ASN A 57 -14.83 -2.23 7.75
CA ASN A 57 -13.40 -1.90 7.65
C ASN A 57 -12.86 -1.94 6.21
N VAL A 58 -13.68 -2.37 5.24
CA VAL A 58 -13.29 -2.52 3.84
C VAL A 58 -14.11 -1.58 2.98
N ARG A 59 -13.49 -0.51 2.53
CA ARG A 59 -14.05 0.44 1.57
C ARG A 59 -13.66 0.03 0.16
N VAL A 60 -14.59 0.10 -0.79
CA VAL A 60 -14.37 -0.25 -2.19
C VAL A 60 -14.70 0.94 -3.09
N ILE A 61 -13.82 1.20 -4.05
CA ILE A 61 -14.07 2.10 -5.18
C ILE A 61 -13.91 1.28 -6.45
N ASN A 62 -14.99 1.08 -7.20
CA ASN A 62 -14.91 0.53 -8.54
C ASN A 62 -14.55 1.67 -9.50
N SER A 63 -13.43 1.54 -10.22
CA SER A 63 -12.94 2.51 -11.19
C SER A 63 -13.05 1.94 -12.59
N PHE A 64 -13.56 2.72 -13.52
CA PHE A 64 -13.63 2.35 -14.94
C PHE A 64 -12.43 2.86 -15.73
N ASP A 65 -11.59 3.67 -15.09
CA ASP A 65 -10.30 4.11 -15.64
C ASP A 65 -9.27 2.98 -15.50
N LYS A 66 -8.42 2.83 -16.53
CA LYS A 66 -7.32 1.86 -16.52
C LYS A 66 -6.01 2.53 -16.12
N GLY A 67 -5.07 1.69 -15.69
CA GLY A 67 -3.71 2.08 -15.34
C GLY A 67 -3.44 2.02 -13.83
N LEU A 68 -2.36 1.35 -13.45
CA LEU A 68 -1.99 1.11 -12.06
C LEU A 68 -1.74 2.42 -11.30
N SER A 69 -1.04 3.39 -11.92
CA SER A 69 -0.83 4.72 -11.35
C SER A 69 -2.14 5.49 -11.13
N ASN A 70 -3.14 5.34 -12.03
CA ASN A 70 -4.48 5.92 -11.83
C ASN A 70 -5.16 5.32 -10.60
N SER A 71 -5.12 3.99 -10.46
CA SER A 71 -5.68 3.26 -9.32
C SER A 71 -5.04 3.72 -7.99
N ARG A 72 -3.70 3.73 -7.93
CA ARG A 72 -2.95 4.17 -6.74
C ARG A 72 -3.24 5.63 -6.39
N ASN A 73 -3.29 6.52 -7.36
CA ASN A 73 -3.63 7.92 -7.14
C ASN A 73 -5.06 8.09 -6.62
N LEU A 74 -6.00 7.30 -7.14
CA LEU A 74 -7.38 7.31 -6.66
C LEU A 74 -7.45 6.84 -5.20
N ALA A 75 -6.69 5.79 -4.84
CA ALA A 75 -6.57 5.33 -3.47
C ALA A 75 -5.96 6.40 -2.55
N ILE A 76 -4.86 7.04 -2.94
CA ILE A 76 -4.21 8.12 -2.17
C ILE A 76 -5.18 9.29 -1.93
N ARG A 77 -5.93 9.72 -2.95
CA ARG A 77 -6.91 10.81 -2.82
C ARG A 77 -8.02 10.49 -1.82
N ASN A 78 -8.45 9.23 -1.77
CA ASN A 78 -9.56 8.76 -0.93
C ASN A 78 -9.11 8.14 0.41
N ALA A 79 -7.81 8.06 0.65
CA ALA A 79 -7.25 7.58 1.91
C ALA A 79 -7.71 8.44 3.10
N ILE A 80 -8.04 7.78 4.21
CA ILE A 80 -8.43 8.40 5.47
C ILE A 80 -7.46 8.08 6.61
N GLY A 81 -6.71 6.97 6.53
CA GLY A 81 -5.71 6.59 7.52
C GLY A 81 -4.62 7.65 7.72
N THR A 82 -4.12 7.80 8.93
CA THR A 82 -2.98 8.69 9.24
C THR A 82 -1.71 8.18 8.59
N LEU A 83 -1.49 6.87 8.67
CA LEU A 83 -0.46 6.12 7.94
C LEU A 83 -1.12 5.25 6.89
N CYS A 84 -0.55 5.23 5.70
CA CYS A 84 -1.04 4.43 4.58
C CYS A 84 0.07 3.52 4.05
N LEU A 85 -0.29 2.31 3.61
CA LEU A 85 0.57 1.37 2.90
C LEU A 85 -0.01 1.11 1.51
N ILE A 86 0.80 1.21 0.46
CA ILE A 86 0.40 0.82 -0.90
C ILE A 86 0.50 -0.70 -1.03
N ALA A 87 -0.46 -1.32 -1.70
CA ALA A 87 -0.53 -2.74 -1.92
C ALA A 87 -1.11 -3.08 -3.30
N ASP A 88 -0.68 -4.21 -3.83
CA ASP A 88 -1.34 -4.94 -4.90
C ASP A 88 -2.04 -6.18 -4.30
N ASP A 89 -2.92 -6.82 -5.03
CA ASP A 89 -3.78 -7.90 -4.52
C ASP A 89 -3.12 -9.30 -4.49
N ASP A 90 -1.82 -9.36 -4.78
CA ASP A 90 -1.01 -10.58 -4.81
C ASP A 90 0.10 -10.63 -3.73
N VAL A 91 0.14 -9.64 -2.84
CA VAL A 91 1.10 -9.64 -1.73
C VAL A 91 0.57 -10.44 -0.54
N VAL A 92 1.47 -11.12 0.18
CA VAL A 92 1.15 -11.80 1.44
C VAL A 92 1.83 -11.06 2.58
N TYR A 93 1.04 -10.66 3.57
CA TYR A 93 1.57 -9.94 4.72
C TYR A 93 2.10 -10.87 5.80
N THR A 94 3.23 -10.46 6.39
CA THR A 94 3.78 -11.12 7.58
C THR A 94 2.94 -10.80 8.81
N LYS A 95 3.09 -11.59 9.86
CA LYS A 95 2.47 -11.34 11.15
C LYS A 95 2.90 -9.98 11.72
N ASP A 96 2.00 -9.34 12.48
CA ASP A 96 2.26 -8.05 13.14
C ASP A 96 2.52 -6.87 12.18
N LEU A 97 2.03 -6.90 10.95
CA LEU A 97 2.24 -5.87 9.93
C LEU A 97 2.01 -4.45 10.47
N LYS A 98 0.83 -4.19 11.04
CA LYS A 98 0.46 -2.87 11.58
C LYS A 98 1.47 -2.40 12.64
N ARG A 99 1.84 -3.28 13.56
CA ARG A 99 2.80 -2.96 14.63
C ARG A 99 4.16 -2.59 14.05
N GLN A 100 4.66 -3.35 13.07
CA GLN A 100 5.94 -3.09 12.42
C GLN A 100 5.95 -1.73 11.74
N ILE A 101 4.93 -1.38 10.96
CA ILE A 101 4.83 -0.11 10.26
C ILE A 101 4.72 1.05 11.26
N VAL A 102 3.78 0.97 12.20
CA VAL A 102 3.56 2.03 13.19
C VAL A 102 4.81 2.30 14.02
N SER A 103 5.48 1.24 14.52
CA SER A 103 6.71 1.41 15.31
C SER A 103 7.85 2.01 14.48
N SER A 104 7.95 1.70 13.18
CA SER A 104 8.95 2.30 12.30
C SER A 104 8.76 3.82 12.20
N PHE A 105 7.53 4.31 12.01
CA PHE A 105 7.25 5.74 11.99
C PHE A 105 7.38 6.42 13.36
N GLN A 106 7.16 5.70 14.46
CA GLN A 106 7.40 6.21 15.81
C GLN A 106 8.89 6.39 16.09
N ASN A 107 9.72 5.47 15.58
CA ASN A 107 11.18 5.52 15.73
C ASN A 107 11.83 6.51 14.76
N GLN A 108 11.24 6.70 13.58
CA GLN A 108 11.74 7.59 12.50
C GLN A 108 10.73 8.73 12.26
N ARG A 109 10.58 9.59 13.28
CA ARG A 109 9.52 10.61 13.28
C ARG A 109 9.63 11.63 12.15
N GLU A 110 10.83 11.89 11.67
CA GLU A 110 11.11 12.86 10.59
C GLU A 110 10.79 12.27 9.18
N CYS A 111 10.66 10.95 9.06
CA CYS A 111 10.36 10.34 7.78
C CYS A 111 8.88 10.52 7.41
N ASP A 112 8.63 11.03 6.22
CA ASP A 112 7.29 11.09 5.61
C ASP A 112 6.94 9.80 4.88
N ILE A 113 7.95 9.09 4.34
CA ILE A 113 7.84 7.83 3.61
C ILE A 113 8.88 6.85 4.17
N ILE A 114 8.47 5.61 4.39
CA ILE A 114 9.35 4.50 4.76
C ILE A 114 9.05 3.34 3.82
N THR A 115 10.10 2.69 3.31
CA THR A 115 9.99 1.47 2.52
C THR A 115 10.42 0.26 3.35
N PHE A 116 9.81 -0.88 3.08
CA PHE A 116 10.03 -2.10 3.82
C PHE A 116 10.70 -3.16 2.93
N LYS A 117 11.23 -4.20 3.55
CA LYS A 117 11.77 -5.35 2.85
C LYS A 117 10.64 -6.24 2.34
N MET A 118 10.87 -6.87 1.20
CA MET A 118 10.10 -8.03 0.73
C MET A 118 10.91 -9.30 0.95
N ILE A 119 10.23 -10.35 1.31
CA ILE A 119 10.78 -11.71 1.38
C ILE A 119 9.97 -12.61 0.45
N ASP A 120 10.57 -13.67 -0.04
CA ASP A 120 9.86 -14.72 -0.76
C ASP A 120 9.14 -15.69 0.20
N SER A 121 8.45 -16.69 -0.35
CA SER A 121 7.72 -17.70 0.42
C SER A 121 8.62 -18.60 1.30
N LEU A 122 9.92 -18.56 1.09
CA LEU A 122 10.92 -19.28 1.89
C LEU A 122 11.55 -18.38 2.98
N GLY A 123 11.15 -17.11 3.07
CA GLY A 123 11.68 -16.13 4.01
C GLY A 123 13.03 -15.54 3.60
N VAL A 124 13.41 -15.68 2.33
CA VAL A 124 14.64 -15.09 1.79
C VAL A 124 14.36 -13.69 1.28
N ASP A 125 15.27 -12.75 1.56
CA ASP A 125 15.17 -11.37 1.07
C ASP A 125 15.04 -11.36 -0.47
N PHE A 126 14.00 -10.70 -0.99
CA PHE A 126 13.71 -10.61 -2.43
C PHE A 126 14.80 -9.89 -3.22
N LYS A 127 15.54 -9.00 -2.54
CA LYS A 127 16.67 -8.22 -3.06
C LYS A 127 17.76 -8.13 -2.00
N SER A 128 18.91 -7.59 -2.37
CA SER A 128 19.91 -7.19 -1.38
C SER A 128 19.44 -5.90 -0.69
N TYR A 129 19.12 -5.99 0.59
CA TYR A 129 18.74 -4.84 1.42
C TYR A 129 19.85 -4.46 2.40
N PRO A 130 19.94 -3.18 2.81
CA PRO A 130 20.85 -2.79 3.87
C PRO A 130 20.43 -3.44 5.21
N ASN A 131 21.43 -3.74 6.06
CA ASN A 131 21.19 -4.37 7.37
C ASN A 131 20.64 -3.39 8.42
N THR A 132 20.71 -2.10 8.14
CA THR A 132 20.25 -1.03 9.04
C THR A 132 19.35 -0.07 8.29
N PHE A 133 18.56 0.71 9.03
CA PHE A 133 17.81 1.81 8.46
C PHE A 133 18.75 2.78 7.74
N THR A 134 18.43 3.11 6.49
CA THR A 134 19.22 4.00 5.63
C THR A 134 18.31 4.93 4.85
N GLU A 135 18.77 6.14 4.58
CA GLU A 135 18.11 7.07 3.69
C GLU A 135 18.30 6.64 2.23
N HIS A 136 17.24 6.70 1.44
CA HIS A 136 17.31 6.42 0.02
C HIS A 136 18.11 7.48 -0.74
N THR A 137 18.93 7.01 -1.67
CA THR A 137 19.57 7.82 -2.69
C THR A 137 18.82 7.66 -4.02
N LYS A 138 19.07 8.51 -5.00
CA LYS A 138 18.51 8.34 -6.37
C LYS A 138 18.77 6.94 -6.93
N LYS A 139 19.93 6.32 -6.63
CA LYS A 139 20.28 4.98 -7.09
C LYS A 139 19.46 3.90 -6.39
N THR A 140 19.24 4.02 -5.08
CA THR A 140 18.49 3.00 -4.32
C THR A 140 16.98 3.12 -4.52
N LEU A 141 16.45 4.30 -4.88
CA LEU A 141 15.04 4.48 -5.24
C LEU A 141 14.64 3.62 -6.45
N GLN A 142 15.54 3.40 -7.42
CA GLN A 142 15.29 2.52 -8.57
C GLN A 142 15.02 1.05 -8.19
N GLN A 143 15.28 0.68 -6.95
CA GLN A 143 15.04 -0.67 -6.43
C GLN A 143 13.80 -0.78 -5.56
N VAL A 144 13.08 0.31 -5.33
CA VAL A 144 11.85 0.30 -4.54
C VAL A 144 10.72 -0.30 -5.37
N ASN A 145 9.94 -1.17 -4.76
CA ASN A 145 8.65 -1.62 -5.30
C ASN A 145 7.55 -0.84 -4.58
N SER A 146 6.51 -0.45 -5.29
CA SER A 146 5.40 0.32 -4.72
C SER A 146 4.73 -0.36 -3.53
N VAL A 147 4.58 -1.68 -3.57
CA VAL A 147 3.91 -2.48 -2.50
C VAL A 147 4.63 -2.48 -1.15
N VAL A 148 5.83 -1.92 -1.06
CA VAL A 148 6.56 -1.75 0.21
C VAL A 148 6.59 -0.31 0.70
N ILE A 149 5.87 0.60 0.04
CA ILE A 149 5.86 2.03 0.38
C ILE A 149 4.75 2.30 1.41
N ALA A 150 5.16 2.68 2.62
CA ALA A 150 4.25 3.28 3.60
C ALA A 150 4.55 4.77 3.76
N PHE A 151 3.52 5.56 4.06
CA PHE A 151 3.66 7.02 4.11
C PHE A 151 2.69 7.68 5.09
N LYS A 152 3.04 8.88 5.54
CA LYS A 152 2.15 9.78 6.26
C LYS A 152 1.22 10.46 5.26
N ARG A 153 -0.08 10.17 5.34
CA ARG A 153 -1.08 10.72 4.42
C ARG A 153 -1.04 12.24 4.32
N HIS A 154 -0.91 12.93 5.46
CA HIS A 154 -0.88 14.39 5.47
C HIS A 154 0.27 14.95 4.62
N SER A 155 1.47 14.39 4.76
CA SER A 155 2.66 14.86 4.04
C SER A 155 2.51 14.69 2.52
N ILE A 156 1.97 13.56 2.08
CA ILE A 156 1.76 13.27 0.66
C ILE A 156 0.70 14.22 0.07
N LYS A 157 -0.45 14.36 0.75
CA LYS A 157 -1.54 15.22 0.28
C LYS A 157 -1.16 16.71 0.28
N SER A 158 -0.51 17.20 1.33
CA SER A 158 -0.12 18.63 1.43
C SER A 158 0.92 19.03 0.38
N LYS A 159 1.80 18.10 0.00
CA LYS A 159 2.82 18.30 -1.03
C LYS A 159 2.34 17.94 -2.44
N ASN A 160 1.09 17.47 -2.59
CA ASN A 160 0.49 17.04 -3.86
C ASN A 160 1.33 15.97 -4.59
N ILE A 161 1.83 14.98 -3.85
CA ILE A 161 2.67 13.91 -4.40
C ILE A 161 1.77 12.78 -4.90
N TYR A 162 1.89 12.47 -6.18
CA TYR A 162 1.13 11.41 -6.86
C TYR A 162 2.01 10.70 -7.88
N PHE A 163 1.65 9.47 -8.23
CA PHE A 163 2.27 8.74 -9.33
C PHE A 163 2.00 9.42 -10.66
N ASN A 164 2.99 9.45 -11.54
CA ASN A 164 2.81 9.95 -12.89
C ASN A 164 2.01 8.92 -13.71
N THR A 165 0.85 9.31 -14.20
CA THR A 165 -0.09 8.42 -14.90
C THR A 165 0.35 7.97 -16.29
N LEU A 166 1.45 8.52 -16.81
CA LEU A 166 2.10 8.02 -18.03
C LEU A 166 2.91 6.74 -17.80
N PHE A 167 3.17 6.37 -16.53
CA PHE A 167 3.99 5.22 -16.13
C PHE A 167 3.17 4.21 -15.34
N GLY A 168 3.61 2.93 -15.40
CA GLY A 168 3.01 1.81 -14.71
C GLY A 168 2.15 0.93 -15.60
N LEU A 169 1.78 -0.25 -15.13
CA LEU A 169 1.01 -1.24 -15.89
C LEU A 169 -0.29 -0.62 -16.43
N GLY A 170 -0.50 -0.81 -17.74
CA GLY A 170 -1.67 -0.27 -18.45
C GLY A 170 -1.59 1.22 -18.78
N ALA A 171 -0.44 1.87 -18.63
CA ALA A 171 -0.13 3.22 -19.06
C ALA A 171 0.72 3.22 -20.36
N GLU A 172 1.11 4.41 -20.85
CA GLU A 172 1.95 4.54 -22.05
C GLU A 172 3.33 3.89 -21.85
N PHE A 173 3.92 4.04 -20.66
CA PHE A 173 5.18 3.41 -20.25
C PHE A 173 4.89 2.41 -19.13
N GLU A 174 4.99 1.11 -19.41
CA GLU A 174 4.52 0.04 -18.52
C GLU A 174 5.39 -0.23 -17.28
N THR A 175 6.31 0.67 -16.92
CA THR A 175 7.23 0.50 -15.77
C THR A 175 7.64 1.85 -15.18
N ALA A 176 8.39 1.81 -14.06
CA ALA A 176 9.09 2.93 -13.43
C ALA A 176 8.21 3.96 -12.71
N GLU A 177 6.97 3.63 -12.38
CA GLU A 177 6.05 4.53 -11.68
C GLU A 177 6.52 4.91 -10.27
N GLU A 178 7.35 4.08 -9.62
CA GLU A 178 7.90 4.36 -8.30
C GLU A 178 9.08 5.34 -8.32
N TYR A 179 9.69 5.53 -9.49
CA TYR A 179 10.92 6.31 -9.63
C TYR A 179 10.68 7.73 -10.15
N ILE A 180 9.60 7.94 -10.88
CA ILE A 180 9.23 9.19 -11.55
C ILE A 180 8.13 9.91 -10.78
#